data_25723d0ca160b2351ce900d60fe9d3a1
#
_entry.id   25723d0ca160b2351ce900d60fe9d3a1
#
_cell.length_a   1.000
_cell.length_b   1.000
_cell.length_c   1.000
_cell.angle_alpha   90.00
_cell.angle_beta   90.00
_cell.angle_gamma   90.00
#
_symmetry.space_group_name_H-M   'P 1'
#
loop_
_entity.id
_entity.type
_entity.pdbx_description
1 polymer ?
#
loop_
_entity_poly.entity_id
_entity_poly.type
_entity_poly.pdbx_seq_one_letter_code
_entity_poly.pdbx_strand_id
1 'polypeptide(L)'
;GGFRIGYAIGNPELIQALKQIKATIDFNQYLGILNGAIAALTGPQDGVKSALAIFRQRRDTFIKALHSIGWNVPTPEATMYIWAKLPTQWSHNSREFCTELVKKTGVAASPGIGF
;
A
#
# COMPACT_ATOMS: atom_id res chain seq x y z
N GLY A 1 -3.80 7.64 -6.68
CA GLY A 1 -2.39 7.50 -6.32
C GLY A 1 -1.51 8.67 -6.75
N GLY A 2 -1.46 9.05 -8.02
CA GLY A 2 -0.51 10.04 -8.58
C GLY A 2 -0.65 11.45 -8.00
N PHE A 3 -1.85 11.89 -7.73
CA PHE A 3 -2.11 13.24 -7.17
C PHE A 3 -1.82 13.38 -5.68
N ARG A 4 -1.41 12.32 -5.02
CA ARG A 4 -0.92 12.32 -3.62
C ARG A 4 -1.90 12.94 -2.64
N ILE A 5 -3.18 12.57 -2.70
CA ILE A 5 -4.22 12.99 -1.76
C ILE A 5 -4.75 11.78 -0.99
N GLY A 6 -5.04 12.01 0.28
CA GLY A 6 -5.72 11.08 1.16
C GLY A 6 -6.67 11.81 2.09
N TYR A 7 -7.50 11.06 2.81
CA TYR A 7 -8.40 11.61 3.82
C TYR A 7 -8.44 10.69 5.05
N ALA A 8 -8.79 11.27 6.18
CA ALA A 8 -8.99 10.54 7.42
C ALA A 8 -10.42 10.74 7.94
N ILE A 9 -11.03 9.64 8.38
CA ILE A 9 -12.34 9.63 9.02
C ILE A 9 -12.20 8.83 10.32
N GLY A 10 -12.77 9.33 11.42
CA GLY A 10 -12.67 8.61 12.68
C GLY A 10 -13.25 9.39 13.86
N ASN A 11 -12.79 9.05 15.03
CA ASN A 11 -13.20 9.72 16.27
C ASN A 11 -13.02 11.24 16.15
N PRO A 12 -14.04 12.07 16.49
CA PRO A 12 -13.97 13.53 16.34
C PRO A 12 -12.79 14.19 17.06
N GLU A 13 -12.42 13.71 18.25
CA GLU A 13 -11.29 14.26 19.01
C GLU A 13 -9.96 14.00 18.29
N LEU A 14 -9.76 12.80 17.74
CA LEU A 14 -8.57 12.46 16.96
C LEU A 14 -8.51 13.27 15.66
N ILE A 15 -9.63 13.43 14.97
CA ILE A 15 -9.68 14.24 13.76
C ILE A 15 -9.41 15.73 14.09
N GLN A 16 -9.90 16.22 15.22
CA GLN A 16 -9.61 17.59 15.65
C GLN A 16 -8.12 17.78 15.98
N ALA A 17 -7.49 16.85 16.67
CA ALA A 17 -6.05 16.87 16.92
C ALA A 17 -5.24 16.83 15.61
N LEU A 18 -5.63 15.96 14.67
CA LEU A 18 -5.02 15.90 13.33
C LEU A 18 -5.12 17.23 12.59
N LYS A 19 -6.29 17.90 12.63
CA LYS A 19 -6.48 19.24 12.02
C LYS A 19 -5.53 20.28 12.62
N GLN A 20 -5.36 20.29 13.95
CA GLN A 20 -4.47 21.22 14.62
C GLN A 20 -3.01 21.03 14.20
N ILE A 21 -2.54 19.79 14.16
CA ILE A 21 -1.18 19.45 13.70
C ILE A 21 -1.00 19.82 12.24
N LYS A 22 -1.96 19.46 11.39
CA LYS A 22 -1.92 19.74 9.95
C LYS A 22 -1.86 21.25 9.67
N ALA A 23 -2.56 22.06 10.43
CA ALA A 23 -2.55 23.52 10.27
C ALA A 23 -1.15 24.15 10.46
N THR A 24 -0.26 23.46 11.20
CA THR A 24 1.12 23.92 11.43
C THR A 24 2.15 23.30 10.48
N ILE A 25 1.79 22.20 9.79
CA ILE A 25 2.71 21.47 8.91
C ILE A 25 2.54 21.91 7.45
N ASP A 26 1.35 21.73 6.89
CA ASP A 26 1.10 21.93 5.46
C ASP A 26 -0.16 22.75 5.14
N PHE A 27 -0.84 23.23 6.16
CA PHE A 27 -2.00 24.11 6.14
C PHE A 27 -3.18 23.56 5.32
N ASN A 28 -3.17 23.70 4.00
CA ASN A 28 -4.22 23.15 3.13
C ASN A 28 -3.64 22.64 1.80
N GLN A 29 -4.44 21.86 1.08
CA GLN A 29 -4.10 21.34 -0.23
C GLN A 29 -4.61 22.27 -1.34
N TYR A 30 -3.99 22.16 -2.50
CA TYR A 30 -4.46 22.84 -3.72
C TYR A 30 -5.91 22.44 -4.03
N LEU A 31 -6.75 23.45 -4.23
CA LEU A 31 -8.20 23.28 -4.39
C LEU A 31 -8.58 22.38 -5.58
N GLY A 32 -7.79 22.40 -6.66
CA GLY A 32 -7.98 21.52 -7.81
C GLY A 32 -7.86 20.04 -7.45
N ILE A 33 -6.93 19.66 -6.57
CA ILE A 33 -6.77 18.30 -6.06
C ILE A 33 -7.95 17.91 -5.17
N LEU A 34 -8.43 18.83 -4.33
CA LEU A 34 -9.61 18.59 -3.48
C LEU A 34 -10.86 18.34 -4.32
N ASN A 35 -11.10 19.15 -5.34
CA ASN A 35 -12.21 18.97 -6.28
C ASN A 35 -12.09 17.66 -7.05
N GLY A 36 -10.86 17.26 -7.45
CA GLY A 36 -10.60 15.97 -8.06
C GLY A 36 -10.92 14.81 -7.13
N ALA A 37 -10.59 14.90 -5.83
CA ALA A 37 -10.92 13.91 -4.83
C ALA A 37 -12.45 13.80 -4.62
N ILE A 38 -13.17 14.94 -4.56
CA ILE A 38 -14.63 14.93 -4.47
C ILE A 38 -15.23 14.24 -5.67
N ALA A 39 -14.82 14.58 -6.89
CA ALA A 39 -15.30 13.96 -8.11
C ALA A 39 -15.02 12.44 -8.14
N ALA A 40 -13.84 12.02 -7.67
CA ALA A 40 -13.48 10.61 -7.58
C ALA A 40 -14.35 9.82 -6.58
N LEU A 41 -14.72 10.45 -5.45
CA LEU A 41 -15.54 9.81 -4.41
C LEU A 41 -17.04 9.79 -4.75
N THR A 42 -17.53 10.79 -5.50
CA THR A 42 -18.97 10.94 -5.79
C THR A 42 -19.35 10.50 -7.20
N GLY A 43 -18.36 10.34 -8.09
CA GLY A 43 -18.59 9.94 -9.48
C GLY A 43 -18.73 8.43 -9.68
N PRO A 44 -18.81 7.98 -10.95
CA PRO A 44 -18.94 6.57 -11.28
C PRO A 44 -17.76 5.74 -10.78
N GLN A 45 -18.04 4.55 -10.24
CA GLN A 45 -17.06 3.65 -9.62
C GLN A 45 -16.66 2.46 -10.51
N ASP A 46 -17.07 2.42 -11.76
CA ASP A 46 -16.82 1.25 -12.64
C ASP A 46 -15.33 1.06 -12.95
N GLY A 47 -14.58 2.15 -13.10
CA GLY A 47 -13.12 2.09 -13.23
C GLY A 47 -12.43 1.50 -12.00
N VAL A 48 -12.95 1.79 -10.80
CA VAL A 48 -12.45 1.21 -9.53
C VAL A 48 -12.72 -0.29 -9.49
N LYS A 49 -13.93 -0.73 -9.85
CA LYS A 49 -14.28 -2.16 -9.91
C LYS A 49 -13.38 -2.93 -10.84
N SER A 50 -13.14 -2.39 -12.04
CA SER A 50 -12.25 -2.98 -13.04
C SER A 50 -10.80 -3.09 -12.55
N ALA A 51 -10.28 -2.03 -11.95
CA ALA A 51 -8.93 -2.02 -11.35
C ALA A 51 -8.82 -3.04 -10.20
N LEU A 52 -9.82 -3.09 -9.31
CA LEU A 52 -9.84 -4.05 -8.19
C LEU A 52 -9.84 -5.51 -8.67
N ALA A 53 -10.54 -5.83 -9.76
CA ALA A 53 -10.52 -7.18 -10.33
C ALA A 53 -9.09 -7.58 -10.76
N ILE A 54 -8.37 -6.68 -11.42
CA ILE A 54 -6.98 -6.90 -11.85
C ILE A 54 -6.05 -7.06 -10.64
N PHE A 55 -6.16 -6.18 -9.63
CA PHE A 55 -5.33 -6.27 -8.42
C PHE A 55 -5.59 -7.56 -7.65
N ARG A 56 -6.85 -7.99 -7.54
CA ARG A 56 -7.22 -9.26 -6.90
C ARG A 56 -6.59 -10.44 -7.63
N GLN A 57 -6.70 -10.49 -8.95
CA GLN A 57 -6.10 -11.56 -9.74
C GLN A 57 -4.57 -11.62 -9.56
N ARG A 58 -3.89 -10.46 -9.59
CA ARG A 58 -2.43 -10.38 -9.39
C ARG A 58 -2.03 -10.82 -7.99
N ARG A 59 -2.74 -10.36 -6.96
CA ARG A 59 -2.54 -10.77 -5.58
C ARG A 59 -2.64 -12.28 -5.43
N ASP A 60 -3.74 -12.86 -5.89
CA ASP A 60 -4.03 -14.28 -5.72
C ASP A 60 -3.00 -15.14 -6.47
N THR A 61 -2.61 -14.73 -7.67
CA THR A 61 -1.54 -15.39 -8.44
C THR A 61 -0.21 -15.36 -7.70
N PHE A 62 0.16 -14.20 -7.16
CA PHE A 62 1.44 -14.03 -6.46
C PHE A 62 1.47 -14.81 -5.13
N ILE A 63 0.41 -14.72 -4.32
CA ILE A 63 0.29 -15.49 -3.07
C ILE A 63 0.34 -16.99 -3.35
N LYS A 64 -0.37 -17.47 -4.36
CA LYS A 64 -0.33 -18.89 -4.77
C LYS A 64 1.09 -19.34 -5.16
N ALA A 65 1.82 -18.51 -5.89
CA ALA A 65 3.20 -18.79 -6.26
C ALA A 65 4.12 -18.86 -5.04
N LEU A 66 3.99 -17.95 -4.07
CA LEU A 66 4.76 -17.98 -2.83
C LEU A 66 4.44 -19.25 -2.02
N HIS A 67 3.16 -19.60 -1.87
CA HIS A 67 2.76 -20.81 -1.17
C HIS A 67 3.30 -22.10 -1.84
N SER A 68 3.37 -22.12 -3.17
CA SER A 68 3.88 -23.30 -3.91
C SER A 68 5.35 -23.61 -3.66
N ILE A 69 6.13 -22.60 -3.24
CA ILE A 69 7.54 -22.74 -2.83
C ILE A 69 7.72 -22.86 -1.32
N GLY A 70 6.63 -23.06 -0.56
CA GLY A 70 6.66 -23.19 0.90
C GLY A 70 6.77 -21.88 1.67
N TRP A 71 6.69 -20.73 1.00
CA TRP A 71 6.69 -19.43 1.68
C TRP A 71 5.26 -19.01 2.00
N ASN A 72 4.79 -19.36 3.20
CA ASN A 72 3.44 -19.10 3.66
C ASN A 72 3.27 -17.63 4.07
N VAL A 73 2.75 -16.83 3.16
CA VAL A 73 2.44 -15.41 3.34
C VAL A 73 0.94 -15.24 3.48
N PRO A 74 0.45 -14.46 4.48
CA PRO A 74 -0.98 -14.20 4.62
C PRO A 74 -1.50 -13.41 3.41
N THR A 75 -2.71 -13.74 2.96
CA THR A 75 -3.38 -13.00 1.89
C THR A 75 -3.86 -11.66 2.43
N PRO A 76 -3.40 -10.52 1.90
CA PRO A 76 -3.86 -9.23 2.36
C PRO A 76 -5.32 -8.99 1.94
N GLU A 77 -6.11 -8.46 2.87
CA GLU A 77 -7.53 -8.15 2.63
C GLU A 77 -7.72 -6.87 1.81
N ALA A 78 -6.77 -5.96 1.89
CA ALA A 78 -6.77 -4.66 1.23
C ALA A 78 -5.39 -4.29 0.71
N THR A 79 -5.28 -3.16 0.04
CA THR A 79 -4.06 -2.59 -0.55
C THR A 79 -3.50 -3.36 -1.75
N MET A 80 -2.49 -2.80 -2.39
CA MET A 80 -1.70 -3.45 -3.44
C MET A 80 -0.39 -4.05 -2.92
N TYR A 81 -0.15 -3.96 -1.60
CA TYR A 81 1.08 -4.42 -0.97
C TYR A 81 0.89 -5.80 -0.36
N ILE A 82 1.95 -6.58 -0.37
CA ILE A 82 2.06 -7.84 0.37
C ILE A 82 3.16 -7.66 1.41
N TRP A 83 2.79 -7.77 2.69
CA TRP A 83 3.72 -7.75 3.79
C TRP A 83 4.06 -9.18 4.19
N ALA A 84 5.29 -9.58 3.89
CA ALA A 84 5.73 -10.96 4.07
C ALA A 84 6.79 -11.07 5.15
N LYS A 85 6.58 -11.97 6.12
CA LYS A 85 7.65 -12.38 7.02
C LYS A 85 8.70 -13.14 6.21
N LEU A 86 9.97 -12.76 6.35
CA LEU A 86 11.05 -13.42 5.64
C LEU A 86 11.22 -14.89 6.07
N PRO A 87 11.70 -15.76 5.17
CA PRO A 87 12.15 -17.08 5.54
C PRO A 87 13.18 -17.04 6.66
N THR A 88 13.23 -18.08 7.51
CA THR A 88 14.01 -18.09 8.76
C THR A 88 15.48 -17.75 8.55
N GLN A 89 16.10 -18.21 7.47
CA GLN A 89 17.49 -17.94 7.13
C GLN A 89 17.78 -16.45 6.83
N TRP A 90 16.75 -15.66 6.56
CA TRP A 90 16.84 -14.22 6.25
C TRP A 90 16.17 -13.33 7.30
N SER A 91 15.67 -13.92 8.40
CA SER A 91 14.80 -13.25 9.36
C SER A 91 15.40 -12.00 10.03
N HIS A 92 16.72 -11.82 9.97
CA HIS A 92 17.41 -10.73 10.64
C HIS A 92 17.88 -9.60 9.69
N ASN A 93 17.77 -9.78 8.38
CA ASN A 93 18.32 -8.82 7.42
C ASN A 93 17.48 -8.67 6.15
N SER A 94 16.40 -7.90 6.23
CA SER A 94 15.53 -7.64 5.08
C SER A 94 16.23 -6.89 3.95
N ARG A 95 17.23 -6.06 4.26
CA ARG A 95 18.00 -5.33 3.23
C ARG A 95 18.86 -6.28 2.41
N GLU A 96 19.58 -7.17 3.04
CA GLU A 96 20.40 -8.16 2.36
C GLU A 96 19.53 -9.10 1.53
N PHE A 97 18.44 -9.59 2.10
CA PHE A 97 17.46 -10.40 1.36
C PHE A 97 16.99 -9.73 0.08
N CYS A 98 16.54 -8.48 0.15
CA CYS A 98 16.04 -7.75 -1.02
C CYS A 98 17.16 -7.50 -2.05
N THR A 99 18.39 -7.26 -1.59
CA THR A 99 19.55 -7.10 -2.46
C THR A 99 19.89 -8.40 -3.22
N GLU A 100 19.91 -9.53 -2.52
CA GLU A 100 20.17 -10.82 -3.16
C GLU A 100 19.01 -11.26 -4.06
N LEU A 101 17.77 -10.97 -3.66
CA LEU A 101 16.59 -11.26 -4.46
C LEU A 101 16.69 -10.57 -5.83
N VAL A 102 16.93 -9.26 -5.86
CA VAL A 102 16.98 -8.53 -7.13
C VAL A 102 18.18 -8.97 -7.99
N LYS A 103 19.34 -9.24 -7.39
CA LYS A 103 20.52 -9.72 -8.13
C LYS A 103 20.29 -11.09 -8.77
N LYS A 104 19.65 -12.01 -8.05
CA LYS A 104 19.49 -13.42 -8.50
C LYS A 104 18.28 -13.63 -9.39
N THR A 105 17.22 -12.84 -9.23
CA THR A 105 15.93 -13.10 -9.87
C THR A 105 15.40 -11.95 -10.71
N GLY A 106 15.95 -10.75 -10.57
CA GLY A 106 15.41 -9.52 -11.16
C GLY A 106 14.15 -8.99 -10.45
N VAL A 107 13.68 -9.65 -9.37
CA VAL A 107 12.50 -9.21 -8.60
C VAL A 107 12.94 -8.21 -7.54
N ALA A 108 12.45 -6.98 -7.66
CA ALA A 108 12.68 -5.94 -6.67
C ALA A 108 11.60 -5.96 -5.58
N ALA A 109 12.04 -5.92 -4.32
CA ALA A 109 11.18 -5.79 -3.14
C ALA A 109 11.73 -4.70 -2.22
N SER A 110 10.87 -4.08 -1.43
CA SER A 110 11.28 -3.07 -0.43
C SER A 110 11.63 -3.77 0.88
N PRO A 111 12.79 -3.47 1.48
CA PRO A 111 13.16 -4.05 2.77
C PRO A 111 12.28 -3.49 3.89
N GLY A 112 11.68 -4.38 4.70
CA GLY A 112 10.76 -4.00 5.78
C GLY A 112 11.38 -3.12 6.87
N ILE A 113 12.71 -3.12 7.02
CA ILE A 113 13.42 -2.23 7.95
C ILE A 113 13.25 -0.73 7.60
N GLY A 114 12.76 -0.41 6.42
CA GLY A 114 12.49 0.97 6.00
C GLY A 114 11.12 1.51 6.41
N PHE A 115 10.31 0.71 7.15
CA PHE A 115 8.92 1.05 7.51
C PHE A 115 8.67 0.96 9.01
#